data_3344f816c518d09d6640c5d1cd210bbd
#
_entry.id   3344f816c518d09d6640c5d1cd210bbd
#
_cell.length_a   1.000
_cell.length_b   1.000
_cell.length_c   1.000
_cell.angle_alpha   90.00
_cell.angle_beta   90.00
_cell.angle_gamma   90.00
#
_symmetry.space_group_name_H-M   'P 1'
#
loop_
_entity.id
_entity.type
_entity.pdbx_description
1 polymer ?
#
loop_
_entity_poly.entity_id
_entity_poly.type
_entity_poly.pdbx_seq_one_letter_code
_entity_poly.pdbx_strand_id
1 'polypeptide(L)'
;MPGKTLNWGVVFTGENLSLDDILRYARLAEDAGAESLWSTELGRDAFVPLAAIASVTKKMRVGTAVATFARPPMHTETAAIAMAELTKNNFVLGLGTAPPAWNENWHGLNVDKPVARMRDYVQCIRKMWTGSLTNPVDYDGEIIRVKGYHRFIPAAYPSVPIYLAAVQTNMLQLTGEIADGLLANLLNTTKYFSEVVHPNIKAGMRKAGRDGNEFEYCTLKVCAVDTDRKRARDLARHTIAFYSTLPYFDIVLDPAGFAGPKQKIRAAFAAGDIPAMLKIVTEDMVDALVLAGTADEVRAQAKKFEGLIDTLILYSPTFAVEEGEAKANHEAIIQAFAA
;
A
#
# COMPACT_ATOMS: atom_id res chain seq x y z
N MET A 1 7.73 -16.88 -10.53
CA MET A 1 6.57 -17.76 -10.37
C MET A 1 5.90 -17.97 -11.72
N PRO A 2 6.33 -18.89 -12.56
CA PRO A 2 5.71 -19.08 -13.87
C PRO A 2 4.34 -19.75 -13.71
N GLY A 3 3.30 -19.17 -14.28
CA GLY A 3 1.95 -19.77 -14.38
C GLY A 3 0.91 -19.35 -13.34
N LYS A 4 1.22 -18.42 -12.43
CA LYS A 4 0.20 -17.87 -11.50
C LYS A 4 -0.47 -16.68 -12.18
N THR A 5 -1.79 -16.69 -12.27
CA THR A 5 -2.58 -15.55 -12.76
C THR A 5 -2.37 -14.36 -11.83
N LEU A 6 -2.13 -13.18 -12.38
CA LEU A 6 -2.00 -11.94 -11.61
C LEU A 6 -3.37 -11.58 -11.00
N ASN A 7 -3.44 -11.57 -9.68
CA ASN A 7 -4.62 -11.08 -8.97
C ASN A 7 -4.69 -9.55 -9.02
N TRP A 8 -5.89 -9.00 -8.87
CA TRP A 8 -6.07 -7.57 -8.76
C TRP A 8 -6.97 -7.18 -7.59
N GLY A 9 -6.77 -5.98 -7.09
CA GLY A 9 -7.56 -5.38 -6.03
C GLY A 9 -7.65 -3.87 -6.22
N VAL A 10 -8.39 -3.20 -5.35
CA VAL A 10 -8.56 -1.74 -5.38
C VAL A 10 -8.21 -1.16 -4.02
N VAL A 11 -7.55 -0.02 -4.01
CA VAL A 11 -7.32 0.74 -2.78
C VAL A 11 -8.18 2.00 -2.77
N PHE A 12 -8.84 2.23 -1.64
CA PHE A 12 -9.60 3.45 -1.36
C PHE A 12 -8.80 4.37 -0.45
N THR A 13 -8.61 5.60 -0.91
CA THR A 13 -8.01 6.67 -0.11
C THR A 13 -9.09 7.45 0.62
N GLY A 14 -8.68 8.22 1.63
CA GLY A 14 -9.60 9.12 2.34
C GLY A 14 -10.06 10.34 1.54
N GLU A 15 -9.51 10.53 0.35
CA GLU A 15 -9.71 11.70 -0.50
C GLU A 15 -10.77 11.42 -1.58
N ASN A 16 -11.57 12.44 -1.90
CA ASN A 16 -12.50 12.48 -3.04
C ASN A 16 -13.60 11.39 -3.09
N LEU A 17 -13.79 10.60 -2.03
CA LEU A 17 -14.84 9.60 -1.92
C LEU A 17 -15.57 9.73 -0.59
N SER A 18 -16.89 9.70 -0.60
CA SER A 18 -17.67 9.48 0.61
C SER A 18 -17.57 8.03 1.06
N LEU A 19 -17.97 7.72 2.29
CA LEU A 19 -18.03 6.34 2.74
C LEU A 19 -19.03 5.52 1.91
N ASP A 20 -20.16 6.13 1.53
CA ASP A 20 -21.16 5.49 0.67
C ASP A 20 -20.59 5.15 -0.73
N ASP A 21 -19.75 6.04 -1.29
CA ASP A 21 -19.06 5.76 -2.55
C ASP A 21 -18.12 4.55 -2.40
N ILE A 22 -17.35 4.51 -1.30
CA ILE A 22 -16.45 3.39 -1.00
C ILE A 22 -17.23 2.08 -0.90
N LEU A 23 -18.36 2.06 -0.21
CA LEU A 23 -19.18 0.85 -0.08
C LEU A 23 -19.82 0.43 -1.41
N ARG A 24 -20.23 1.39 -2.23
CA ARG A 24 -20.71 1.12 -3.59
C ARG A 24 -19.64 0.49 -4.46
N TYR A 25 -18.44 1.06 -4.48
CA TYR A 25 -17.31 0.54 -5.26
C TYR A 25 -16.79 -0.79 -4.72
N ALA A 26 -16.86 -1.03 -3.42
CA ALA A 26 -16.49 -2.30 -2.83
C ALA A 26 -17.37 -3.45 -3.36
N ARG A 27 -18.69 -3.25 -3.44
CA ARG A 27 -19.61 -4.25 -4.04
C ARG A 27 -19.33 -4.43 -5.54
N LEU A 28 -19.16 -3.34 -6.27
CA LEU A 28 -18.85 -3.42 -7.71
C LEU A 28 -17.53 -4.17 -7.95
N ALA A 29 -16.50 -3.95 -7.13
CA ALA A 29 -15.23 -4.64 -7.27
C ALA A 29 -15.35 -6.15 -6.94
N GLU A 30 -16.13 -6.52 -5.91
CA GLU A 30 -16.42 -7.92 -5.62
C GLU A 30 -17.17 -8.60 -6.78
N ASP A 31 -18.21 -7.94 -7.30
CA ASP A 31 -18.99 -8.46 -8.43
C ASP A 31 -18.15 -8.57 -9.71
N ALA A 32 -17.17 -7.69 -9.88
CA ALA A 32 -16.21 -7.69 -10.98
C ALA A 32 -15.08 -8.72 -10.83
N GLY A 33 -15.00 -9.45 -9.71
CA GLY A 33 -13.99 -10.48 -9.49
C GLY A 33 -12.67 -9.98 -8.93
N ALA A 34 -12.63 -8.78 -8.31
CA ALA A 34 -11.47 -8.34 -7.56
C ALA A 34 -11.15 -9.34 -6.43
N GLU A 35 -9.86 -9.55 -6.14
CA GLU A 35 -9.42 -10.45 -5.08
C GLU A 35 -9.38 -9.74 -3.74
N SER A 36 -9.06 -8.43 -3.71
CA SER A 36 -8.84 -7.71 -2.46
C SER A 36 -9.21 -6.23 -2.53
N LEU A 37 -9.57 -5.69 -1.35
CA LEU A 37 -9.85 -4.28 -1.15
C LEU A 37 -8.99 -3.72 -0.03
N TRP A 38 -8.47 -2.52 -0.26
CA TRP A 38 -7.50 -1.90 0.64
C TRP A 38 -7.91 -0.49 1.01
N SER A 39 -7.51 -0.05 2.21
CA SER A 39 -7.73 1.31 2.69
C SER A 39 -6.45 1.93 3.22
N THR A 40 -6.26 3.22 2.97
CA THR A 40 -5.09 3.98 3.44
C THR A 40 -5.38 4.72 4.74
N GLU A 41 -4.36 4.95 5.57
CA GLU A 41 -4.41 5.87 6.70
C GLU A 41 -3.97 7.27 6.25
N LEU A 42 -4.79 7.88 5.39
CA LEU A 42 -4.60 9.22 4.87
C LEU A 42 -5.95 9.92 4.74
N GLY A 43 -6.15 10.99 5.52
CA GLY A 43 -7.44 11.69 5.59
C GLY A 43 -8.56 10.93 6.30
N ARG A 44 -8.40 9.61 6.50
CA ARG A 44 -9.31 8.73 7.26
C ARG A 44 -8.53 7.67 8.01
N ASP A 45 -9.17 7.06 9.02
CA ASP A 45 -8.68 5.85 9.67
C ASP A 45 -8.65 4.69 8.68
N ALA A 46 -7.60 3.85 8.72
CA ALA A 46 -7.46 2.74 7.78
C ALA A 46 -8.45 1.59 8.06
N PHE A 47 -8.86 1.38 9.30
CA PHE A 47 -9.67 0.23 9.71
C PHE A 47 -11.16 0.48 9.57
N VAL A 48 -11.64 1.71 9.82
CA VAL A 48 -13.08 2.04 9.80
C VAL A 48 -13.72 1.76 8.43
N PRO A 49 -13.17 2.23 7.29
CA PRO A 49 -13.70 1.88 5.98
C PRO A 49 -13.66 0.37 5.71
N LEU A 50 -12.61 -0.34 6.16
CA LEU A 50 -12.47 -1.79 5.95
C LEU A 50 -13.52 -2.58 6.74
N ALA A 51 -13.84 -2.16 7.96
CA ALA A 51 -14.91 -2.79 8.73
C ALA A 51 -16.28 -2.60 8.04
N ALA A 52 -16.53 -1.42 7.48
CA ALA A 52 -17.74 -1.15 6.71
C ALA A 52 -17.76 -1.95 5.39
N ILE A 53 -16.65 -2.04 4.66
CA ILE A 53 -16.49 -2.88 3.46
C ILE A 53 -16.78 -4.35 3.79
N ALA A 54 -16.17 -4.89 4.85
CA ALA A 54 -16.36 -6.28 5.26
C ALA A 54 -17.82 -6.61 5.63
N SER A 55 -18.62 -5.62 6.02
CA SER A 55 -20.05 -5.80 6.31
C SER A 55 -20.92 -5.91 5.06
N VAL A 56 -20.44 -5.44 3.91
CA VAL A 56 -21.21 -5.39 2.65
C VAL A 56 -20.65 -6.30 1.54
N THR A 57 -19.49 -6.92 1.76
CA THR A 57 -18.85 -7.90 0.87
C THR A 57 -18.84 -9.28 1.50
N LYS A 58 -18.69 -10.35 0.71
CA LYS A 58 -18.83 -11.74 1.17
C LYS A 58 -17.52 -12.53 1.14
N LYS A 59 -16.66 -12.26 0.16
CA LYS A 59 -15.47 -13.07 -0.14
C LYS A 59 -14.19 -12.26 -0.21
N MET A 60 -14.29 -10.94 -0.15
CA MET A 60 -13.16 -10.05 -0.36
C MET A 60 -12.11 -10.21 0.74
N ARG A 61 -10.87 -10.37 0.35
CA ARG A 61 -9.75 -10.09 1.24
C ARG A 61 -9.67 -8.59 1.46
N VAL A 62 -9.57 -8.14 2.69
CA VAL A 62 -9.43 -6.72 3.00
C VAL A 62 -8.12 -6.46 3.73
N GLY A 63 -7.52 -5.28 3.52
CA GLY A 63 -6.25 -4.96 4.16
C GLY A 63 -5.97 -3.48 4.27
N THR A 64 -5.13 -3.11 5.22
CA THR A 64 -4.62 -1.74 5.31
C THR A 64 -3.45 -1.53 4.34
N ALA A 65 -3.45 -0.41 3.59
CA ALA A 65 -2.37 -0.08 2.66
C ALA A 65 -1.97 1.41 2.76
N VAL A 66 -1.51 1.88 3.89
CA VAL A 66 -1.14 1.10 5.07
C VAL A 66 -1.68 1.74 6.35
N ALA A 67 -1.75 0.99 7.47
CA ALA A 67 -1.78 1.58 8.80
C ALA A 67 -0.36 1.98 9.21
N THR A 68 -0.20 3.09 9.94
CA THR A 68 1.13 3.60 10.29
C THR A 68 1.58 3.17 11.69
N PHE A 69 2.88 3.07 11.90
CA PHE A 69 3.44 2.82 13.24
C PHE A 69 3.35 4.05 14.18
N ALA A 70 2.73 5.15 13.74
CA ALA A 70 2.36 6.25 14.60
C ALA A 70 1.25 5.85 15.60
N ARG A 71 0.45 4.83 15.26
CA ARG A 71 -0.52 4.23 16.18
C ARG A 71 0.20 3.46 17.28
N PRO A 72 -0.25 3.52 18.56
CA PRO A 72 0.26 2.62 19.58
C PRO A 72 0.08 1.16 19.19
N PRO A 73 1.07 0.26 19.40
CA PRO A 73 0.99 -1.16 19.01
C PRO A 73 -0.26 -1.86 19.52
N MET A 74 -0.71 -1.55 20.75
CA MET A 74 -1.92 -2.13 21.32
C MET A 74 -3.18 -1.80 20.50
N HIS A 75 -3.32 -0.57 20.03
CA HIS A 75 -4.48 -0.18 19.21
C HIS A 75 -4.49 -0.87 17.86
N THR A 76 -3.33 -1.04 17.24
CA THR A 76 -3.20 -1.74 15.96
C THR A 76 -3.43 -3.24 16.13
N GLU A 77 -2.87 -3.82 17.20
CA GLU A 77 -3.06 -5.23 17.56
C GLU A 77 -4.54 -5.57 17.73
N THR A 78 -5.23 -4.80 18.58
CA THR A 78 -6.66 -5.04 18.88
C THR A 78 -7.55 -4.80 17.66
N ALA A 79 -7.27 -3.78 16.84
CA ALA A 79 -7.99 -3.54 15.60
C ALA A 79 -7.77 -4.67 14.57
N ALA A 80 -6.54 -5.16 14.44
CA ALA A 80 -6.23 -6.25 13.51
C ALA A 80 -6.94 -7.55 13.88
N ILE A 81 -6.99 -7.90 15.16
CA ILE A 81 -7.72 -9.10 15.63
C ILE A 81 -9.24 -8.93 15.42
N ALA A 82 -9.79 -7.75 15.71
CA ALA A 82 -11.22 -7.49 15.47
C ALA A 82 -11.55 -7.59 13.96
N MET A 83 -10.67 -7.11 13.10
CA MET A 83 -10.83 -7.26 11.64
C MET A 83 -10.72 -8.72 11.20
N ALA A 84 -9.78 -9.50 11.77
CA ALA A 84 -9.67 -10.92 11.47
C ALA A 84 -10.94 -11.69 11.89
N GLU A 85 -11.52 -11.35 13.03
CA GLU A 85 -12.79 -11.93 13.48
C GLU A 85 -13.95 -11.57 12.53
N LEU A 86 -14.10 -10.29 12.19
CA LEU A 86 -15.14 -9.79 11.28
C LEU A 86 -15.06 -10.44 9.89
N THR A 87 -13.85 -10.62 9.38
CA THR A 87 -13.60 -11.16 8.03
C THR A 87 -13.37 -12.67 7.98
N LYS A 88 -13.50 -13.38 9.11
CA LYS A 88 -13.21 -14.82 9.24
C LYS A 88 -11.77 -15.15 8.79
N ASN A 89 -10.82 -14.36 9.27
CA ASN A 89 -9.38 -14.42 8.95
C ASN A 89 -9.00 -14.06 7.51
N ASN A 90 -9.84 -13.30 6.80
CA ASN A 90 -9.53 -12.80 5.45
C ASN A 90 -9.09 -11.33 5.49
N PHE A 91 -8.27 -10.99 6.48
CA PHE A 91 -7.70 -9.65 6.71
C PHE A 91 -6.17 -9.68 6.64
N VAL A 92 -5.59 -8.63 6.07
CA VAL A 92 -4.14 -8.39 6.03
C VAL A 92 -3.82 -7.09 6.74
N LEU A 93 -2.92 -7.14 7.71
CA LEU A 93 -2.38 -5.95 8.35
C LEU A 93 -1.20 -5.40 7.54
N GLY A 94 -1.47 -4.46 6.66
CA GLY A 94 -0.42 -3.72 5.96
C GLY A 94 0.07 -2.55 6.81
N LEU A 95 1.38 -2.50 7.06
CA LEU A 95 2.04 -1.51 7.90
C LEU A 95 3.03 -0.67 7.13
N GLY A 96 3.12 0.62 7.47
CA GLY A 96 4.07 1.54 6.86
C GLY A 96 4.59 2.59 7.84
N THR A 97 5.61 3.33 7.40
CA THR A 97 6.27 4.35 8.24
C THR A 97 5.59 5.70 8.17
N ALA A 98 4.79 5.99 7.16
CA ALA A 98 4.41 7.33 6.72
C ALA A 98 5.63 8.25 6.44
N PRO A 99 5.46 9.41 5.78
CA PRO A 99 6.52 10.40 5.64
C PRO A 99 7.00 10.93 6.99
N PRO A 100 8.32 11.16 7.20
CA PRO A 100 8.84 11.69 8.46
C PRO A 100 8.14 12.97 8.92
N ALA A 101 7.94 13.92 8.02
CA ALA A 101 7.28 15.18 8.33
C ALA A 101 5.84 15.01 8.85
N TRP A 102 5.11 13.98 8.40
CA TRP A 102 3.77 13.69 8.92
C TRP A 102 3.84 13.12 10.35
N ASN A 103 4.79 12.22 10.59
CA ASN A 103 5.01 11.69 11.95
C ASN A 103 5.35 12.81 12.94
N GLU A 104 6.26 13.71 12.56
CA GLU A 104 6.68 14.81 13.40
C GLU A 104 5.57 15.86 13.60
N ASN A 105 4.97 16.33 12.50
CA ASN A 105 4.05 17.47 12.56
C ASN A 105 2.61 17.09 12.95
N TRP A 106 2.15 15.88 12.61
CA TRP A 106 0.77 15.47 12.87
C TRP A 106 0.63 14.54 14.06
N HIS A 107 1.67 13.75 14.36
CA HIS A 107 1.65 12.78 15.46
C HIS A 107 2.61 13.11 16.60
N GLY A 108 3.45 14.13 16.47
CA GLY A 108 4.44 14.50 17.47
C GLY A 108 5.51 13.42 17.72
N LEU A 109 5.74 12.56 16.73
CA LEU A 109 6.67 11.43 16.82
C LEU A 109 7.99 11.76 16.16
N ASN A 110 9.08 11.75 16.91
CA ASN A 110 10.42 11.68 16.32
C ASN A 110 10.69 10.27 15.80
N VAL A 111 11.11 10.16 14.52
CA VAL A 111 11.35 8.88 13.84
C VAL A 111 12.79 8.79 13.35
N ASP A 112 13.74 8.72 14.30
CA ASP A 112 15.18 8.65 13.98
C ASP A 112 15.61 7.29 13.41
N LYS A 113 14.92 6.20 13.77
CA LYS A 113 15.28 4.82 13.42
C LYS A 113 14.06 4.06 12.85
N PRO A 114 13.56 4.41 11.65
CA PRO A 114 12.30 3.85 11.15
C PRO A 114 12.34 2.33 10.95
N VAL A 115 13.50 1.76 10.57
CA VAL A 115 13.67 0.31 10.36
C VAL A 115 13.62 -0.44 11.70
N ALA A 116 14.34 0.05 12.72
CA ALA A 116 14.32 -0.55 14.06
C ALA A 116 12.94 -0.41 14.70
N ARG A 117 12.29 0.75 14.57
CA ARG A 117 10.93 0.97 15.05
C ARG A 117 9.92 0.02 14.37
N MET A 118 10.02 -0.17 13.06
CA MET A 118 9.12 -1.09 12.36
C MET A 118 9.36 -2.54 12.79
N ARG A 119 10.62 -2.93 13.01
CA ARG A 119 10.96 -4.25 13.57
C ARG A 119 10.31 -4.47 14.92
N ASP A 120 10.50 -3.54 15.85
CA ASP A 120 9.92 -3.61 17.17
C ASP A 120 8.39 -3.62 17.11
N TYR A 121 7.82 -2.80 16.24
CA TYR A 121 6.37 -2.68 16.08
C TYR A 121 5.74 -4.01 15.66
N VAL A 122 6.28 -4.65 14.64
CA VAL A 122 5.80 -5.96 14.16
C VAL A 122 5.99 -7.05 15.21
N GLN A 123 7.18 -7.12 15.81
CA GLN A 123 7.49 -8.14 16.82
C GLN A 123 6.65 -7.94 18.09
N CYS A 124 6.45 -6.71 18.52
CA CYS A 124 5.58 -6.37 19.65
C CYS A 124 4.14 -6.82 19.39
N ILE A 125 3.56 -6.50 18.24
CA ILE A 125 2.20 -6.92 17.85
C ILE A 125 2.09 -8.45 17.87
N ARG A 126 3.02 -9.16 17.22
CA ARG A 126 3.04 -10.62 17.22
C ARG A 126 3.15 -11.21 18.63
N LYS A 127 3.97 -10.60 19.49
CA LYS A 127 4.09 -11.01 20.88
C LYS A 127 2.78 -10.80 21.66
N MET A 128 2.13 -9.65 21.45
CA MET A 128 0.85 -9.33 22.08
C MET A 128 -0.26 -10.32 21.67
N TRP A 129 -0.26 -10.83 20.44
CA TRP A 129 -1.22 -11.86 20.01
C TRP A 129 -1.14 -13.16 20.84
N THR A 130 0.01 -13.46 21.42
CA THR A 130 0.19 -14.66 22.28
C THR A 130 -0.22 -14.44 23.74
N GLY A 131 -0.57 -13.18 24.12
CA GLY A 131 -0.93 -12.85 25.50
C GLY A 131 -2.35 -13.28 25.88
N SER A 132 -2.53 -13.73 27.10
CA SER A 132 -3.83 -14.07 27.69
C SER A 132 -3.88 -13.69 29.18
N LEU A 133 -5.06 -13.74 29.79
CA LEU A 133 -5.23 -13.48 31.24
C LEU A 133 -4.33 -14.36 32.10
N THR A 134 -4.11 -15.60 31.69
CA THR A 134 -3.27 -16.57 32.42
C THR A 134 -1.81 -16.56 31.98
N ASN A 135 -1.50 -15.91 30.85
CA ASN A 135 -0.15 -15.79 30.30
C ASN A 135 0.09 -14.37 29.77
N PRO A 136 0.27 -13.37 30.66
CA PRO A 136 0.61 -12.02 30.24
C PRO A 136 2.00 -12.02 29.56
N VAL A 137 2.19 -11.10 28.63
CA VAL A 137 3.43 -11.01 27.85
C VAL A 137 4.13 -9.66 28.06
N ASP A 138 5.44 -9.72 28.08
CA ASP A 138 6.33 -8.58 28.04
C ASP A 138 7.01 -8.52 26.66
N TYR A 139 7.23 -7.32 26.17
CA TYR A 139 8.08 -7.03 25.02
C TYR A 139 9.05 -5.91 25.40
N ASP A 140 10.35 -6.16 25.26
CA ASP A 140 11.43 -5.20 25.53
C ASP A 140 12.32 -5.07 24.29
N GLY A 141 11.89 -4.22 23.37
CA GLY A 141 12.61 -3.91 22.14
C GLY A 141 13.57 -2.74 22.28
N GLU A 142 14.24 -2.37 21.21
CA GLU A 142 15.13 -1.21 21.17
C GLU A 142 14.37 0.11 21.39
N ILE A 143 13.15 0.22 20.85
CA ILE A 143 12.34 1.44 20.79
C ILE A 143 11.02 1.26 21.53
N ILE A 144 10.39 0.09 21.42
CA ILE A 144 9.05 -0.19 21.96
C ILE A 144 9.18 -1.12 23.16
N ARG A 145 8.48 -0.75 24.25
CA ARG A 145 8.41 -1.56 25.47
C ARG A 145 6.97 -1.71 25.89
N VAL A 146 6.56 -2.95 26.16
CA VAL A 146 5.26 -3.30 26.71
C VAL A 146 5.47 -4.27 27.86
N LYS A 147 4.73 -4.07 28.97
CA LYS A 147 4.87 -4.92 30.17
C LYS A 147 3.51 -5.41 30.65
N GLY A 148 3.41 -6.70 30.95
CA GLY A 148 2.22 -7.30 31.55
C GLY A 148 0.99 -7.27 30.63
N TYR A 149 1.17 -7.16 29.32
CA TYR A 149 0.03 -7.13 28.41
C TYR A 149 -0.69 -8.49 28.38
N HIS A 150 -2.00 -8.46 28.49
CA HIS A 150 -2.85 -9.63 28.35
C HIS A 150 -4.17 -9.26 27.66
N ARG A 151 -4.71 -10.19 26.94
CA ARG A 151 -6.02 -10.05 26.31
C ARG A 151 -7.10 -10.54 27.24
N PHE A 152 -8.16 -9.75 27.42
CA PHE A 152 -9.33 -10.15 28.22
C PHE A 152 -10.22 -11.14 27.47
N ILE A 153 -10.26 -11.05 26.14
CA ILE A 153 -11.02 -11.92 25.26
C ILE A 153 -10.03 -12.68 24.38
N PRO A 154 -10.04 -14.01 24.36
CA PRO A 154 -9.20 -14.78 23.44
C PRO A 154 -9.45 -14.39 21.99
N ALA A 155 -8.39 -14.32 21.20
CA ALA A 155 -8.51 -14.07 19.77
C ALA A 155 -9.07 -15.32 19.07
N ALA A 156 -10.12 -15.16 18.28
CA ALA A 156 -10.65 -16.25 17.45
C ALA A 156 -9.62 -16.68 16.38
N TYR A 157 -8.82 -15.71 15.91
CA TYR A 157 -7.73 -15.89 14.96
C TYR A 157 -6.45 -15.28 15.54
N PRO A 158 -5.55 -16.09 16.11
CA PRO A 158 -4.41 -15.58 16.88
C PRO A 158 -3.24 -15.07 16.01
N SER A 159 -3.32 -15.19 14.70
CA SER A 159 -2.33 -14.66 13.80
C SER A 159 -2.99 -14.03 12.56
N VAL A 160 -2.51 -12.85 12.21
CA VAL A 160 -2.93 -12.09 11.03
C VAL A 160 -1.71 -11.89 10.15
N PRO A 161 -1.79 -12.12 8.83
CA PRO A 161 -0.69 -11.80 7.93
C PRO A 161 -0.30 -10.33 8.03
N ILE A 162 1.00 -10.06 8.21
CA ILE A 162 1.56 -8.70 8.26
C ILE A 162 2.36 -8.43 6.99
N TYR A 163 1.91 -7.45 6.19
CA TYR A 163 2.64 -6.97 5.03
C TYR A 163 3.29 -5.63 5.33
N LEU A 164 4.50 -5.40 4.85
CA LEU A 164 5.20 -4.13 5.06
C LEU A 164 5.27 -3.31 3.77
N ALA A 165 4.97 -2.03 3.89
CA ALA A 165 5.27 -1.07 2.86
C ALA A 165 6.77 -0.75 2.87
N ALA A 166 7.44 -1.01 1.76
CA ALA A 166 8.88 -0.80 1.65
C ALA A 166 9.26 -0.28 0.26
N VAL A 167 10.18 0.70 0.26
CA VAL A 167 10.76 1.29 -0.96
C VAL A 167 12.28 1.19 -0.92
N GLN A 168 12.90 1.53 0.21
CA GLN A 168 14.35 1.59 0.37
C GLN A 168 14.93 0.24 0.79
N THR A 169 16.17 -0.02 0.40
CA THR A 169 16.91 -1.27 0.60
C THR A 169 16.77 -1.86 2.01
N ASN A 170 17.01 -1.06 3.04
CA ASN A 170 16.99 -1.55 4.43
C ASN A 170 15.59 -2.00 4.87
N MET A 171 14.54 -1.29 4.44
CA MET A 171 13.17 -1.66 4.75
C MET A 171 12.72 -2.88 3.94
N LEU A 172 13.15 -3.01 2.68
CA LEU A 172 12.93 -4.21 1.87
C LEU A 172 13.59 -5.44 2.51
N GLN A 173 14.83 -5.32 3.00
CA GLN A 173 15.49 -6.42 3.71
C GLN A 173 14.75 -6.78 5.00
N LEU A 174 14.34 -5.78 5.81
CA LEU A 174 13.52 -6.03 6.99
C LEU A 174 12.22 -6.75 6.62
N THR A 175 11.55 -6.33 5.54
CA THR A 175 10.32 -6.98 5.05
C THR A 175 10.57 -8.46 4.77
N GLY A 176 11.66 -8.81 4.09
CA GLY A 176 12.06 -10.21 3.88
C GLY A 176 12.36 -10.96 5.18
N GLU A 177 12.93 -10.28 6.19
CA GLU A 177 13.28 -10.91 7.47
C GLU A 177 12.03 -11.28 8.29
N ILE A 178 11.02 -10.39 8.36
CA ILE A 178 9.98 -10.52 9.38
C ILE A 178 8.54 -10.46 8.85
N ALA A 179 8.28 -10.03 7.62
CA ALA A 179 6.92 -9.88 7.12
C ALA A 179 6.41 -11.11 6.37
N ASP A 180 5.10 -11.21 6.22
CA ASP A 180 4.45 -12.26 5.45
C ASP A 180 4.24 -11.85 3.99
N GLY A 181 4.39 -10.55 3.69
CA GLY A 181 4.33 -10.01 2.34
C GLY A 181 4.86 -8.58 2.23
N LEU A 182 4.95 -8.12 1.00
CA LEU A 182 5.32 -6.76 0.61
C LEU A 182 4.11 -6.01 0.09
N LEU A 183 3.95 -4.76 0.49
CA LEU A 183 3.14 -3.74 -0.19
C LEU A 183 4.11 -2.76 -0.87
N ALA A 184 4.43 -2.99 -2.13
CA ALA A 184 5.29 -2.08 -2.87
C ALA A 184 4.56 -0.77 -3.20
N ASN A 185 5.32 0.29 -3.35
CA ASN A 185 4.80 1.63 -3.62
C ASN A 185 4.10 1.73 -4.99
N LEU A 186 3.37 2.82 -5.20
CA LEU A 186 2.54 3.04 -6.38
C LEU A 186 3.30 3.56 -7.62
N LEU A 187 4.49 4.16 -7.44
CA LEU A 187 5.40 4.49 -8.55
C LEU A 187 6.53 3.46 -8.59
N ASN A 188 6.41 2.48 -9.43
CA ASN A 188 7.41 1.43 -9.60
C ASN A 188 7.50 0.97 -11.05
N THR A 189 8.59 0.27 -11.38
CA THR A 189 8.82 -0.30 -12.70
C THR A 189 9.12 -1.79 -12.55
N THR A 190 8.94 -2.56 -13.63
CA THR A 190 9.36 -3.98 -13.65
C THR A 190 10.86 -4.14 -13.39
N LYS A 191 11.67 -3.19 -13.87
CA LYS A 191 13.10 -3.13 -13.60
C LYS A 191 13.40 -2.95 -12.11
N TYR A 192 12.71 -2.03 -11.45
CA TYR A 192 12.85 -1.82 -10.00
C TYR A 192 12.49 -3.10 -9.22
N PHE A 193 11.46 -3.84 -9.63
CA PHE A 193 11.13 -5.13 -9.00
C PHE A 193 12.25 -6.16 -9.16
N SER A 194 12.76 -6.35 -10.37
CA SER A 194 13.78 -7.36 -10.66
C SER A 194 15.15 -7.02 -10.08
N GLU A 195 15.56 -5.74 -10.11
CA GLU A 195 16.91 -5.32 -9.73
C GLU A 195 17.03 -4.87 -8.26
N VAL A 196 15.95 -4.40 -7.64
CA VAL A 196 15.99 -3.85 -6.28
C VAL A 196 15.08 -4.64 -5.32
N VAL A 197 13.80 -4.80 -5.63
CA VAL A 197 12.83 -5.37 -4.69
C VAL A 197 13.18 -6.84 -4.39
N HIS A 198 13.16 -7.70 -5.40
CA HIS A 198 13.37 -9.14 -5.22
C HIS A 198 14.72 -9.48 -4.60
N PRO A 199 15.86 -8.89 -5.04
CA PRO A 199 17.16 -9.18 -4.42
C PRO A 199 17.21 -8.81 -2.94
N ASN A 200 16.63 -7.68 -2.54
CA ASN A 200 16.65 -7.23 -1.16
C ASN A 200 15.70 -8.03 -0.26
N ILE A 201 14.49 -8.34 -0.71
CA ILE A 201 13.57 -9.23 0.03
C ILE A 201 14.24 -10.60 0.23
N LYS A 202 14.81 -11.19 -0.82
CA LYS A 202 15.54 -12.48 -0.72
C LYS A 202 16.75 -12.40 0.20
N ALA A 203 17.45 -11.27 0.25
CA ALA A 203 18.56 -11.08 1.19
C ALA A 203 18.07 -11.09 2.64
N GLY A 204 16.95 -10.40 2.93
CA GLY A 204 16.31 -10.44 4.24
C GLY A 204 15.84 -11.83 4.64
N MET A 205 15.18 -12.55 3.73
CA MET A 205 14.75 -13.93 3.96
C MET A 205 15.94 -14.84 4.30
N ARG A 206 17.02 -14.79 3.52
CA ARG A 206 18.25 -15.59 3.81
C ARG A 206 18.81 -15.29 5.18
N LYS A 207 18.87 -14.01 5.57
CA LYS A 207 19.35 -13.59 6.90
C LYS A 207 18.51 -14.18 8.03
N ALA A 208 17.19 -14.33 7.81
CA ALA A 208 16.27 -14.91 8.77
C ALA A 208 16.07 -16.43 8.65
N GLY A 209 16.77 -17.10 7.72
CA GLY A 209 16.62 -18.54 7.47
C GLY A 209 15.26 -18.95 6.89
N ARG A 210 14.58 -18.04 6.16
CA ARG A 210 13.25 -18.25 5.57
C ARG A 210 13.37 -18.70 4.10
N ASP A 211 12.52 -19.62 3.67
CA ASP A 211 12.47 -20.12 2.29
C ASP A 211 11.63 -19.24 1.34
N GLY A 212 10.74 -18.43 1.91
CA GLY A 212 9.88 -17.49 1.17
C GLY A 212 8.70 -18.12 0.42
N ASN A 213 8.37 -19.38 0.65
CA ASN A 213 7.30 -20.09 -0.07
C ASN A 213 5.92 -19.47 0.13
N GLU A 214 5.65 -18.88 1.29
CA GLU A 214 4.37 -18.26 1.64
C GLU A 214 4.38 -16.72 1.53
N PHE A 215 5.47 -16.14 1.02
CA PHE A 215 5.60 -14.67 0.94
C PHE A 215 4.87 -14.12 -0.28
N GLU A 216 4.00 -13.12 -0.06
CA GLU A 216 3.27 -12.45 -1.13
C GLU A 216 3.91 -11.12 -1.54
N TYR A 217 4.02 -10.90 -2.86
CA TYR A 217 4.43 -9.64 -3.46
C TYR A 217 3.20 -8.89 -3.95
N CYS A 218 2.77 -7.87 -3.22
CA CYS A 218 1.70 -6.98 -3.65
C CYS A 218 2.27 -5.62 -4.02
N THR A 219 1.69 -4.97 -5.02
CA THR A 219 2.06 -3.59 -5.35
C THR A 219 0.84 -2.71 -5.54
N LEU A 220 0.88 -1.53 -4.93
CA LEU A 220 -0.01 -0.46 -5.36
C LEU A 220 0.46 0.02 -6.73
N LYS A 221 -0.46 0.36 -7.61
CA LYS A 221 -0.14 0.88 -8.95
C LYS A 221 -1.14 1.93 -9.35
N VAL A 222 -0.66 3.12 -9.65
CA VAL A 222 -1.52 4.17 -10.23
C VAL A 222 -2.18 3.65 -11.48
N CYS A 223 -3.50 3.78 -11.56
CA CYS A 223 -4.29 3.38 -12.70
C CYS A 223 -5.28 4.50 -13.08
N ALA A 224 -5.23 4.93 -14.32
CA ALA A 224 -6.17 5.89 -14.87
C ALA A 224 -6.75 5.35 -16.19
N VAL A 225 -8.09 5.28 -16.25
CA VAL A 225 -8.82 4.66 -17.35
C VAL A 225 -9.84 5.63 -17.91
N ASP A 226 -9.79 5.86 -19.22
CA ASP A 226 -10.81 6.63 -19.95
C ASP A 226 -10.90 6.08 -21.39
N THR A 227 -12.04 6.28 -22.04
CA THR A 227 -12.18 6.01 -23.48
C THR A 227 -11.30 6.94 -24.32
N ASP A 228 -11.04 8.15 -23.83
CA ASP A 228 -10.02 9.05 -24.36
C ASP A 228 -8.67 8.80 -23.67
N ARG A 229 -7.79 8.13 -24.39
CA ARG A 229 -6.42 7.83 -23.92
C ARG A 229 -5.69 9.07 -23.39
N LYS A 230 -5.88 10.23 -24.01
CA LYS A 230 -5.21 11.46 -23.57
C LYS A 230 -5.68 11.89 -22.18
N ARG A 231 -6.99 11.86 -21.93
CA ARG A 231 -7.57 12.19 -20.62
C ARG A 231 -7.07 11.25 -19.53
N ALA A 232 -7.04 9.95 -19.76
CA ALA A 232 -6.49 8.98 -18.82
C ALA A 232 -5.03 9.31 -18.45
N ARG A 233 -4.20 9.62 -19.45
CA ARG A 233 -2.79 9.94 -19.24
C ARG A 233 -2.60 11.28 -18.51
N ASP A 234 -3.40 12.28 -18.84
CA ASP A 234 -3.39 13.56 -18.13
C ASP A 234 -3.77 13.39 -16.67
N LEU A 235 -4.80 12.60 -16.36
CA LEU A 235 -5.20 12.26 -14.99
C LEU A 235 -4.07 11.56 -14.21
N ALA A 236 -3.36 10.61 -14.82
CA ALA A 236 -2.26 9.91 -14.19
C ALA A 236 -1.07 10.83 -13.81
N ARG A 237 -0.86 11.94 -14.56
CA ARG A 237 0.21 12.91 -14.28
C ARG A 237 0.13 13.52 -12.89
N HIS A 238 -1.06 13.67 -12.34
CA HIS A 238 -1.29 14.24 -11.02
C HIS A 238 -0.56 13.47 -9.93
N THR A 239 -0.70 12.16 -9.92
CA THR A 239 -0.04 11.29 -8.95
C THR A 239 1.47 11.20 -9.18
N ILE A 240 1.92 11.10 -10.44
CA ILE A 240 3.35 11.10 -10.77
C ILE A 240 4.01 12.39 -10.26
N ALA A 241 3.40 13.55 -10.55
CA ALA A 241 3.92 14.84 -10.12
C ALA A 241 4.06 14.93 -8.60
N PHE A 242 2.99 14.57 -7.85
CA PHE A 242 3.02 14.62 -6.39
C PHE A 242 4.10 13.71 -5.80
N TYR A 243 4.11 12.43 -6.15
CA TYR A 243 5.06 11.48 -5.58
C TYR A 243 6.51 11.71 -6.01
N SER A 244 6.74 12.37 -7.15
CA SER A 244 8.09 12.80 -7.56
C SER A 244 8.68 13.89 -6.67
N THR A 245 7.86 14.56 -5.84
CA THR A 245 8.36 15.53 -4.84
C THR A 245 9.05 14.84 -3.67
N LEU A 246 8.74 13.58 -3.40
CA LEU A 246 9.18 12.85 -2.22
C LEU A 246 10.53 12.17 -2.44
N PRO A 247 11.58 12.51 -1.65
CA PRO A 247 12.95 12.02 -1.92
C PRO A 247 13.12 10.51 -1.87
N TYR A 248 12.31 9.79 -1.11
CA TYR A 248 12.43 8.34 -0.99
C TYR A 248 12.04 7.58 -2.27
N PHE A 249 11.41 8.25 -3.27
CA PHE A 249 11.19 7.69 -4.61
C PHE A 249 12.39 7.83 -5.56
N ASP A 250 13.47 8.48 -5.15
CA ASP A 250 14.66 8.64 -5.99
C ASP A 250 15.24 7.31 -6.44
N ILE A 251 15.15 6.28 -5.59
CA ILE A 251 15.57 4.89 -5.90
C ILE A 251 14.81 4.27 -7.10
N VAL A 252 13.64 4.81 -7.43
CA VAL A 252 12.84 4.40 -8.60
C VAL A 252 13.06 5.34 -9.76
N LEU A 253 13.02 6.65 -9.51
CA LEU A 253 13.02 7.68 -10.54
C LEU A 253 14.39 7.85 -11.21
N ASP A 254 15.49 7.79 -10.45
CA ASP A 254 16.82 7.98 -10.99
C ASP A 254 17.28 6.87 -11.94
N PRO A 255 17.15 5.56 -11.55
CA PRO A 255 17.48 4.49 -12.47
C PRO A 255 16.55 4.39 -13.68
N ALA A 256 15.35 4.99 -13.60
CA ALA A 256 14.42 5.09 -14.72
C ALA A 256 14.73 6.28 -15.67
N GLY A 257 15.75 7.10 -15.36
CA GLY A 257 16.15 8.23 -16.19
C GLY A 257 15.41 9.53 -15.91
N PHE A 258 14.69 9.64 -14.80
CA PHE A 258 13.83 10.80 -14.47
C PHE A 258 14.43 11.76 -13.43
N ALA A 259 15.76 11.73 -13.22
CA ALA A 259 16.45 12.64 -12.31
C ALA A 259 16.23 14.13 -12.67
N GLY A 260 16.31 14.48 -13.94
CA GLY A 260 16.08 15.84 -14.42
C GLY A 260 14.63 16.32 -14.25
N PRO A 261 13.62 15.58 -14.75
CA PRO A 261 12.21 15.90 -14.55
C PRO A 261 11.83 16.06 -13.08
N LYS A 262 12.22 15.12 -12.19
CA LYS A 262 11.88 15.22 -10.75
C LYS A 262 12.42 16.48 -10.09
N GLN A 263 13.63 16.95 -10.44
CA GLN A 263 14.19 18.19 -9.88
C GLN A 263 13.35 19.41 -10.27
N LYS A 264 12.90 19.47 -11.54
CA LYS A 264 12.03 20.54 -12.03
C LYS A 264 10.66 20.48 -11.35
N ILE A 265 10.09 19.26 -11.14
CA ILE A 265 8.83 19.07 -10.41
C ILE A 265 8.97 19.58 -8.97
N ARG A 266 10.05 19.27 -8.28
CA ARG A 266 10.32 19.75 -6.91
C ARG A 266 10.44 21.27 -6.84
N ALA A 267 11.09 21.89 -7.81
CA ALA A 267 11.19 23.35 -7.89
C ALA A 267 9.81 24.01 -8.11
N ALA A 268 8.98 23.46 -9.01
CA ALA A 268 7.62 23.92 -9.24
C ALA A 268 6.73 23.75 -8.00
N PHE A 269 6.85 22.60 -7.31
CA PHE A 269 6.14 22.34 -6.06
C PHE A 269 6.51 23.35 -4.96
N ALA A 270 7.80 23.63 -4.78
CA ALA A 270 8.28 24.63 -3.81
C ALA A 270 7.78 26.06 -4.13
N ALA A 271 7.52 26.34 -5.42
CA ALA A 271 6.91 27.60 -5.87
C ALA A 271 5.37 27.60 -5.79
N GLY A 272 4.73 26.50 -5.43
CA GLY A 272 3.26 26.37 -5.41
C GLY A 272 2.63 26.27 -6.81
N ASP A 273 3.43 26.04 -7.86
CA ASP A 273 2.95 25.99 -9.25
C ASP A 273 2.56 24.57 -9.67
N ILE A 274 1.36 24.15 -9.25
CA ILE A 274 0.80 22.83 -9.60
C ILE A 274 0.67 22.65 -11.12
N PRO A 275 0.16 23.62 -11.91
CA PRO A 275 0.10 23.47 -13.37
C PRO A 275 1.47 23.23 -14.02
N ALA A 276 2.53 23.88 -13.54
CA ALA A 276 3.89 23.61 -14.02
C ALA A 276 4.35 22.21 -13.67
N MET A 277 4.08 21.71 -12.45
CA MET A 277 4.40 20.33 -12.06
C MET A 277 3.83 19.32 -13.07
N LEU A 278 2.55 19.45 -13.40
CA LEU A 278 1.86 18.52 -14.30
C LEU A 278 2.44 18.54 -15.72
N LYS A 279 2.83 19.73 -16.23
CA LYS A 279 3.45 19.89 -17.55
C LYS A 279 4.84 19.27 -17.65
N ILE A 280 5.57 19.16 -16.54
CA ILE A 280 6.91 18.57 -16.51
C ILE A 280 6.86 17.04 -16.61
N VAL A 281 5.77 16.40 -16.19
CA VAL A 281 5.59 14.95 -16.32
C VAL A 281 5.53 14.57 -17.80
N THR A 282 6.51 13.82 -18.26
CA THR A 282 6.63 13.40 -19.67
C THR A 282 5.77 12.19 -19.99
N GLU A 283 5.55 11.93 -21.29
CA GLU A 283 4.90 10.68 -21.73
C GLU A 283 5.70 9.45 -21.29
N ASP A 284 7.04 9.49 -21.34
CA ASP A 284 7.91 8.41 -20.90
C ASP A 284 7.75 8.11 -19.41
N MET A 285 7.53 9.14 -18.57
CA MET A 285 7.23 8.95 -17.14
C MET A 285 5.89 8.23 -16.96
N VAL A 286 4.87 8.60 -17.74
CA VAL A 286 3.56 7.93 -17.69
C VAL A 286 3.72 6.46 -18.11
N ASP A 287 4.39 6.17 -19.22
CA ASP A 287 4.59 4.81 -19.72
C ASP A 287 5.40 3.91 -18.79
N ALA A 288 6.36 4.49 -18.06
CA ALA A 288 7.22 3.73 -17.17
C ALA A 288 6.61 3.49 -15.79
N LEU A 289 5.90 4.49 -15.24
CA LEU A 289 5.59 4.53 -13.82
C LEU A 289 4.15 4.12 -13.47
N VAL A 290 3.20 4.19 -14.40
CA VAL A 290 1.76 4.00 -14.11
C VAL A 290 1.07 3.14 -15.16
N LEU A 291 -0.20 2.80 -14.93
CA LEU A 291 -1.11 2.24 -15.93
C LEU A 291 -2.05 3.37 -16.36
N ALA A 292 -2.01 3.77 -17.63
CA ALA A 292 -2.87 4.85 -18.09
C ALA A 292 -3.23 4.69 -19.57
N GLY A 293 -4.53 4.80 -19.87
CA GLY A 293 -5.05 4.66 -21.22
C GLY A 293 -6.46 4.10 -21.27
N THR A 294 -6.82 3.47 -22.39
CA THR A 294 -8.08 2.73 -22.50
C THR A 294 -8.06 1.45 -21.66
N ALA A 295 -9.22 0.83 -21.45
CA ALA A 295 -9.33 -0.41 -20.69
C ALA A 295 -8.41 -1.53 -21.23
N ASP A 296 -8.32 -1.68 -22.56
CA ASP A 296 -7.43 -2.67 -23.19
C ASP A 296 -5.94 -2.35 -22.95
N GLU A 297 -5.57 -1.07 -23.04
CA GLU A 297 -4.20 -0.62 -22.82
C GLU A 297 -3.75 -0.86 -21.38
N VAL A 298 -4.58 -0.54 -20.37
CA VAL A 298 -4.21 -0.75 -18.96
C VAL A 298 -4.11 -2.24 -18.63
N ARG A 299 -4.97 -3.10 -19.19
CA ARG A 299 -4.84 -4.55 -19.05
C ARG A 299 -3.55 -5.08 -19.66
N ALA A 300 -3.19 -4.62 -20.85
CA ALA A 300 -1.93 -4.99 -21.49
C ALA A 300 -0.70 -4.52 -20.70
N GLN A 301 -0.76 -3.33 -20.10
CA GLN A 301 0.29 -2.80 -19.23
C GLN A 301 0.40 -3.61 -17.93
N ALA A 302 -0.72 -4.00 -17.32
CA ALA A 302 -0.76 -4.81 -16.10
C ALA A 302 -0.09 -6.18 -16.29
N LYS A 303 -0.24 -6.82 -17.43
CA LYS A 303 0.39 -8.10 -17.77
C LYS A 303 1.92 -8.08 -17.68
N LYS A 304 2.57 -6.91 -17.78
CA LYS A 304 4.03 -6.79 -17.61
C LYS A 304 4.51 -7.14 -16.21
N PHE A 305 3.60 -7.17 -15.24
CA PHE A 305 3.88 -7.53 -13.84
C PHE A 305 3.65 -9.02 -13.53
N GLU A 306 3.10 -9.80 -14.47
CA GLU A 306 2.94 -11.24 -14.30
C GLU A 306 4.28 -11.93 -14.02
N GLY A 307 4.30 -12.78 -13.00
CA GLY A 307 5.51 -13.46 -12.54
C GLY A 307 6.45 -12.59 -11.68
N LEU A 308 6.22 -11.28 -11.58
CA LEU A 308 6.96 -10.39 -10.69
C LEU A 308 6.23 -10.15 -9.36
N ILE A 309 4.90 -10.13 -9.39
CA ILE A 309 4.05 -9.90 -8.22
C ILE A 309 2.89 -10.90 -8.20
N ASP A 310 2.24 -11.04 -7.04
CA ASP A 310 1.06 -11.88 -6.86
C ASP A 310 -0.23 -11.06 -7.01
N THR A 311 -0.26 -9.84 -6.49
CA THR A 311 -1.45 -8.97 -6.50
C THR A 311 -1.12 -7.54 -6.92
N LEU A 312 -1.87 -7.04 -7.89
CA LEU A 312 -1.85 -5.65 -8.37
C LEU A 312 -2.98 -4.88 -7.70
N ILE A 313 -2.64 -3.91 -6.84
CA ILE A 313 -3.60 -3.07 -6.12
C ILE A 313 -3.74 -1.74 -6.86
N LEU A 314 -4.89 -1.53 -7.51
CA LEU A 314 -5.14 -0.39 -8.38
C LEU A 314 -5.48 0.86 -7.56
N TYR A 315 -4.74 1.92 -7.80
CA TYR A 315 -4.83 3.21 -7.13
C TYR A 315 -5.32 4.28 -8.11
N SER A 316 -6.49 4.86 -7.85
CA SER A 316 -6.97 6.01 -8.63
C SER A 316 -6.23 7.29 -8.23
N PRO A 317 -5.81 8.15 -9.17
CA PRO A 317 -5.27 9.47 -8.84
C PRO A 317 -6.24 10.30 -8.00
N THR A 318 -5.69 11.00 -6.98
CA THR A 318 -6.48 11.84 -6.07
C THR A 318 -5.92 13.25 -5.90
N PHE A 319 -4.60 13.43 -6.01
CA PHE A 319 -3.95 14.72 -5.81
C PHE A 319 -4.37 15.75 -6.87
N ALA A 320 -4.97 16.85 -6.43
CA ALA A 320 -5.47 17.92 -7.30
C ALA A 320 -6.41 17.43 -8.43
N VAL A 321 -7.22 16.41 -8.12
CA VAL A 321 -8.22 15.82 -9.00
C VAL A 321 -9.61 16.19 -8.48
N GLU A 322 -10.53 16.58 -9.35
CA GLU A 322 -11.90 16.87 -9.00
C GLU A 322 -12.65 15.59 -8.56
N GLU A 323 -13.55 15.73 -7.58
CA GLU A 323 -14.29 14.61 -7.00
C GLU A 323 -15.02 13.76 -8.05
N GLY A 324 -15.68 14.42 -9.01
CA GLY A 324 -16.40 13.72 -10.08
C GLY A 324 -15.50 12.92 -11.00
N GLU A 325 -14.29 13.42 -11.30
CA GLU A 325 -13.30 12.73 -12.10
C GLU A 325 -12.68 11.53 -11.35
N ALA A 326 -12.37 11.70 -10.06
CA ALA A 326 -11.90 10.62 -9.22
C ALA A 326 -12.93 9.48 -9.12
N LYS A 327 -14.21 9.80 -8.93
CA LYS A 327 -15.31 8.82 -8.90
C LYS A 327 -15.46 8.09 -10.23
N ALA A 328 -15.46 8.80 -11.34
CA ALA A 328 -15.56 8.20 -12.67
C ALA A 328 -14.38 7.25 -12.95
N ASN A 329 -13.16 7.64 -12.55
CA ASN A 329 -11.99 6.79 -12.73
C ASN A 329 -12.03 5.52 -11.86
N HIS A 330 -12.51 5.58 -10.62
CA HIS A 330 -12.70 4.37 -9.80
C HIS A 330 -13.62 3.36 -10.47
N GLU A 331 -14.74 3.83 -11.03
CA GLU A 331 -15.68 2.97 -11.75
C GLU A 331 -15.06 2.40 -13.02
N ALA A 332 -14.37 3.23 -13.81
CA ALA A 332 -13.69 2.81 -15.02
C ALA A 332 -12.59 1.77 -14.76
N ILE A 333 -11.82 1.91 -13.66
CA ILE A 333 -10.83 0.92 -13.23
C ILE A 333 -11.51 -0.43 -12.96
N ILE A 334 -12.58 -0.45 -12.14
CA ILE A 334 -13.27 -1.70 -11.80
C ILE A 334 -13.82 -2.37 -13.06
N GLN A 335 -14.45 -1.59 -13.95
CA GLN A 335 -14.96 -2.12 -15.22
C GLN A 335 -13.85 -2.64 -16.14
N ALA A 336 -12.71 -1.96 -16.18
CA ALA A 336 -11.57 -2.37 -17.01
C ALA A 336 -10.98 -3.73 -16.61
N PHE A 337 -11.04 -4.09 -15.33
CA PHE A 337 -10.50 -5.33 -14.79
C PHE A 337 -11.58 -6.38 -14.48
N ALA A 338 -12.85 -6.10 -14.76
CA ALA A 338 -13.93 -7.08 -14.63
C ALA A 338 -13.67 -8.28 -15.55
N ALA A 339 -13.92 -9.51 -15.01
CA ALA A 339 -13.71 -10.79 -15.69
C ALA A 339 -14.74 -11.03 -16.82
#